data_e39bc78e7f91c6cd5f0577d9891ae545
#
_entry.id   e39bc78e7f91c6cd5f0577d9891ae545
#
_cell.length_a   1.000
_cell.length_b   1.000
_cell.length_c   1.000
_cell.angle_alpha   90.00
_cell.angle_beta   90.00
_cell.angle_gamma   90.00
#
_symmetry.space_group_name_H-M   'P 1'
#
loop_
_entity.id
_entity.type
_entity.pdbx_description
1 polymer ?
#
loop_
_entity_poly.entity_id
_entity_poly.type
_entity_poly.pdbx_seq_one_letter_code
_entity_poly.pdbx_strand_id
1 'polypeptide(L)'
;MNNIKDLDFEELLNNPNFHYNLILKHEKIVKKFDEIITKYMIEDSECAEIIIGKYIYEKNQNRDEIYLPKSLTQNNKEEIIVKYIESENVNLRYLGMVINFPNKFKELNISDKIKLKAKGRYIQESNKIFKNSTGIETEVEVTYDKNQEEPVIYSVDKNICRVSVSRKWIEGNLDFNTLLNNFIYIFSFFDMQMRLSLVSNLSEIGSLERHVFLENSEHFYKISLAFRHKDIISKCQMYSYIEILEKHNIRIEEIIEWFFKYYLKDEFGIENFIVDMPTVNTSYLEKCKLIAIEIDKIIKQYQYYIQDGEIDEELLQISSNSIIFRNCMSIVNNKYVYPNSKVFDIASYLLFSAQSMMGYLPHIGIEYNEFYKLIIKEKVKLLDFENYQIGHIEWLIENKFIMEDKNGYLQFVNENKIYIFLDLYKNGVMSYWNCRKELRDEINILINENIVKFDNKLFTNDEQDYLNYHLNNSDFGNSLALRNRYVHGSQSNDDKLHKENYFIFLKIVIIIIVKINDDLCIKQIAEEKK
;
A
#
# COMPACT_ATOMS: atom_id res chain seq x y z
N MET A 1 28.49 -26.27 25.99
CA MET A 1 27.12 -26.83 25.81
C MET A 1 26.98 -28.31 26.19
N ASN A 2 28.05 -29.09 26.32
CA ASN A 2 27.92 -30.54 26.56
C ASN A 2 27.61 -30.94 28.02
N ASN A 3 27.55 -30.04 28.98
CA ASN A 3 27.43 -30.34 30.41
C ASN A 3 26.09 -29.93 31.06
N ILE A 4 25.15 -29.33 30.32
CA ILE A 4 23.82 -29.00 30.89
C ILE A 4 22.97 -30.27 30.83
N LYS A 5 22.51 -30.74 32.01
CA LYS A 5 21.59 -31.88 32.14
C LYS A 5 20.15 -31.42 31.95
N ASP A 6 19.26 -32.35 31.65
CA ASP A 6 17.82 -32.04 31.40
C ASP A 6 17.18 -31.42 32.66
N LEU A 7 17.52 -31.89 33.87
CA LEU A 7 17.02 -31.32 35.13
C LEU A 7 17.46 -29.87 35.34
N ASP A 8 18.72 -29.54 35.03
CA ASP A 8 19.23 -28.16 35.15
C ASP A 8 18.52 -27.23 34.15
N PHE A 9 18.14 -27.78 32.98
CA PHE A 9 17.43 -27.01 31.93
C PHE A 9 15.95 -26.82 32.30
N GLU A 10 15.29 -27.83 32.87
CA GLU A 10 13.92 -27.69 33.40
C GLU A 10 13.85 -26.69 34.56
N GLU A 11 14.85 -26.66 35.45
CA GLU A 11 14.94 -25.66 36.52
C GLU A 11 15.05 -24.24 35.97
N LEU A 12 15.81 -24.06 34.87
CA LEU A 12 15.89 -22.77 34.15
C LEU A 12 14.53 -22.35 33.59
N LEU A 13 13.79 -23.27 32.97
CA LEU A 13 12.47 -22.98 32.36
C LEU A 13 11.40 -22.66 33.41
N ASN A 14 11.53 -23.19 34.62
CA ASN A 14 10.63 -22.91 35.74
C ASN A 14 10.87 -21.54 36.40
N ASN A 15 11.90 -20.80 36.00
CA ASN A 15 12.17 -19.48 36.55
C ASN A 15 11.11 -18.48 36.00
N PRO A 16 10.34 -17.79 36.89
CA PRO A 16 9.27 -16.86 36.45
C PRO A 16 9.77 -15.65 35.65
N ASN A 17 11.07 -15.34 35.71
CA ASN A 17 11.69 -14.26 34.93
C ASN A 17 12.34 -14.78 33.63
N PHE A 18 12.11 -16.05 33.28
CA PHE A 18 12.69 -16.63 32.10
C PHE A 18 11.89 -16.25 30.83
N HIS A 19 12.62 -15.83 29.80
CA HIS A 19 12.02 -15.49 28.49
C HIS A 19 12.45 -16.50 27.42
N TYR A 20 11.50 -17.22 26.85
CA TYR A 20 11.74 -18.20 25.76
C TYR A 20 12.56 -17.63 24.60
N ASN A 21 12.41 -16.36 24.28
CA ASN A 21 13.17 -15.70 23.23
C ASN A 21 14.70 -15.84 23.39
N LEU A 22 15.20 -16.04 24.62
CA LEU A 22 16.62 -16.20 24.87
C LEU A 22 17.16 -17.53 24.33
N ILE A 23 16.37 -18.60 24.43
CA ILE A 23 16.80 -19.94 23.98
C ILE A 23 16.37 -20.22 22.54
N LEU A 24 15.21 -19.71 22.12
CA LEU A 24 14.66 -19.97 20.80
C LEU A 24 15.45 -19.31 19.66
N LYS A 25 16.38 -18.41 19.98
CA LYS A 25 17.38 -17.87 19.03
C LYS A 25 18.53 -18.85 18.72
N HIS A 26 18.66 -19.92 19.50
CA HIS A 26 19.77 -20.85 19.42
C HIS A 26 19.33 -22.24 18.93
N GLU A 27 19.42 -22.46 17.63
CA GLU A 27 19.00 -23.72 16.97
C GLU A 27 19.54 -24.98 17.66
N LYS A 28 20.82 -24.97 18.10
CA LYS A 28 21.45 -26.11 18.76
C LYS A 28 20.85 -26.42 20.15
N ILE A 29 20.40 -25.41 20.87
CA ILE A 29 19.73 -25.57 22.18
C ILE A 29 18.34 -26.15 21.93
N VAL A 30 17.59 -25.58 21.01
CA VAL A 30 16.25 -26.04 20.67
C VAL A 30 16.27 -27.49 20.20
N LYS A 31 17.22 -27.88 19.35
CA LYS A 31 17.36 -29.28 18.90
C LYS A 31 17.72 -30.24 20.01
N LYS A 32 18.55 -29.82 21.01
CA LYS A 32 18.98 -30.67 22.11
C LYS A 32 17.85 -30.90 23.10
N PHE A 33 17.06 -29.90 23.43
CA PHE A 33 16.03 -29.95 24.46
C PHE A 33 14.61 -29.85 23.85
N ASP A 34 14.43 -30.38 22.64
CA ASP A 34 13.22 -30.28 21.81
C ASP A 34 11.94 -30.66 22.58
N GLU A 35 11.88 -31.84 23.17
CA GLU A 35 10.70 -32.33 23.88
C GLU A 35 10.42 -31.54 25.16
N ILE A 36 11.47 -31.15 25.90
CA ILE A 36 11.34 -30.39 27.14
C ILE A 36 10.77 -28.99 26.82
N ILE A 37 11.36 -28.29 25.84
CA ILE A 37 10.87 -26.96 25.43
C ILE A 37 9.41 -27.06 24.94
N THR A 38 9.08 -28.08 24.17
CA THR A 38 7.71 -28.29 23.69
C THR A 38 6.72 -28.44 24.83
N LYS A 39 7.04 -29.26 25.83
CA LYS A 39 6.19 -29.47 27.02
C LYS A 39 5.88 -28.14 27.72
N TYR A 40 6.90 -27.35 28.02
CA TYR A 40 6.74 -26.07 28.70
C TYR A 40 6.02 -25.02 27.84
N MET A 41 6.29 -24.98 26.53
CA MET A 41 5.56 -24.07 25.60
C MET A 41 4.06 -24.37 25.53
N ILE A 42 3.65 -25.64 25.65
CA ILE A 42 2.22 -26.03 25.63
C ILE A 42 1.50 -25.55 26.89
N GLU A 43 2.21 -25.49 28.01
CA GLU A 43 1.66 -25.03 29.29
C GLU A 43 1.57 -23.50 29.38
N ASP A 44 2.43 -22.78 28.69
CA ASP A 44 2.51 -21.31 28.68
C ASP A 44 1.79 -20.69 27.45
N SER A 45 0.63 -20.09 27.70
CA SER A 45 -0.16 -19.44 26.64
C SER A 45 0.52 -18.23 26.02
N GLU A 46 1.45 -17.54 26.72
CA GLU A 46 2.17 -16.37 26.16
C GLU A 46 3.13 -16.78 25.05
N CYS A 47 3.51 -18.04 24.94
CA CYS A 47 4.25 -18.58 23.80
C CYS A 47 3.52 -18.39 22.45
N ALA A 48 2.21 -18.18 22.46
CA ALA A 48 1.45 -17.82 21.25
C ALA A 48 2.01 -16.58 20.55
N GLU A 49 2.45 -15.57 21.31
CA GLU A 49 3.01 -14.35 20.73
C GLU A 49 4.31 -14.61 19.96
N ILE A 50 5.16 -15.51 20.47
CA ILE A 50 6.40 -15.92 19.80
C ILE A 50 6.08 -16.72 18.54
N ILE A 51 5.13 -17.67 18.66
CA ILE A 51 4.70 -18.51 17.53
C ILE A 51 4.13 -17.65 16.41
N ILE A 52 3.18 -16.76 16.70
CA ILE A 52 2.56 -15.87 15.72
C ILE A 52 3.61 -14.93 15.12
N GLY A 53 4.43 -14.31 15.97
CA GLY A 53 5.47 -13.38 15.56
C GLY A 53 6.50 -13.98 14.61
N LYS A 54 6.85 -15.26 14.78
CA LYS A 54 7.77 -15.98 13.88
C LYS A 54 7.29 -15.99 12.42
N TYR A 55 5.98 -16.12 12.19
CA TYR A 55 5.41 -16.23 10.83
C TYR A 55 4.98 -14.88 10.26
N ILE A 56 4.65 -13.92 11.11
CA ILE A 56 4.10 -12.62 10.67
C ILE A 56 5.18 -11.57 10.48
N TYR A 57 6.14 -11.47 11.39
CA TYR A 57 7.15 -10.43 11.29
C TYR A 57 8.14 -10.67 10.15
N GLU A 58 8.47 -9.60 9.43
CA GLU A 58 9.50 -9.61 8.39
C GLU A 58 10.84 -10.08 8.97
N LYS A 59 11.54 -10.90 8.19
CA LYS A 59 12.94 -11.26 8.45
C LYS A 59 13.83 -10.06 8.16
N ASN A 60 13.91 -9.12 9.10
CA ASN A 60 14.85 -8.02 9.00
C ASN A 60 16.25 -8.48 9.44
N GLN A 61 17.30 -7.91 8.83
CA GLN A 61 18.71 -8.19 9.16
C GLN A 61 19.07 -7.98 10.65
N ASN A 62 18.21 -7.28 11.41
CA ASN A 62 18.39 -6.94 12.82
C ASN A 62 17.53 -7.78 13.78
N ARG A 63 16.74 -8.76 13.30
CA ARG A 63 15.97 -9.67 14.15
C ARG A 63 16.60 -11.05 14.13
N ASP A 64 16.87 -11.56 15.33
CA ASP A 64 17.34 -12.94 15.49
C ASP A 64 16.29 -13.93 14.96
N GLU A 65 16.74 -14.94 14.24
CA GLU A 65 15.89 -16.01 13.77
C GLU A 65 15.36 -16.83 14.95
N ILE A 66 14.05 -17.10 14.97
CA ILE A 66 13.42 -17.93 16.00
C ILE A 66 13.29 -19.36 15.52
N TYR A 67 13.84 -20.29 16.28
CA TYR A 67 13.78 -21.73 16.04
C TYR A 67 12.75 -22.35 16.97
N LEU A 68 11.70 -22.98 16.42
CA LEU A 68 10.72 -23.72 17.21
C LEU A 68 11.11 -25.21 17.29
N PRO A 69 10.78 -25.90 18.40
CA PRO A 69 10.97 -27.33 18.53
C PRO A 69 10.26 -28.10 17.41
N LYS A 70 10.88 -29.18 16.93
CA LYS A 70 10.26 -30.03 15.88
C LYS A 70 9.09 -30.83 16.42
N SER A 71 9.13 -31.21 17.67
CA SER A 71 8.03 -31.91 18.37
C SER A 71 6.81 -31.02 18.60
N LEU A 72 6.94 -29.68 18.48
CA LEU A 72 5.83 -28.74 18.59
C LEU A 72 4.98 -28.81 17.32
N THR A 73 4.03 -29.72 17.31
CA THR A 73 3.13 -29.99 16.17
C THR A 73 2.21 -28.81 15.86
N GLN A 74 1.57 -28.84 14.68
CA GLN A 74 0.54 -27.87 14.32
C GLN A 74 -0.58 -27.80 15.36
N ASN A 75 -1.07 -28.95 15.83
CA ASN A 75 -2.14 -29.03 16.83
C ASN A 75 -1.73 -28.38 18.15
N ASN A 76 -0.47 -28.57 18.58
CA ASN A 76 0.03 -27.92 19.79
C ASN A 76 0.06 -26.40 19.62
N LYS A 77 0.52 -25.90 18.48
CA LYS A 77 0.54 -24.45 18.18
C LYS A 77 -0.87 -23.86 18.19
N GLU A 78 -1.85 -24.53 17.58
CA GLU A 78 -3.25 -24.10 17.63
C GLU A 78 -3.82 -24.12 19.06
N GLU A 79 -3.50 -25.14 19.86
CA GLU A 79 -3.90 -25.23 21.26
C GLU A 79 -3.36 -24.06 22.09
N ILE A 80 -2.07 -23.74 21.93
CA ILE A 80 -1.43 -22.59 22.61
C ILE A 80 -2.13 -21.28 22.21
N ILE A 81 -2.43 -21.09 20.91
CA ILE A 81 -3.13 -19.90 20.42
C ILE A 81 -4.54 -19.82 21.00
N VAL A 82 -5.26 -20.94 21.11
CA VAL A 82 -6.61 -20.96 21.72
C VAL A 82 -6.53 -20.61 23.21
N LYS A 83 -5.59 -21.19 23.96
CA LYS A 83 -5.37 -20.85 25.37
C LYS A 83 -5.04 -19.36 25.55
N TYR A 84 -4.22 -18.81 24.66
CA TYR A 84 -3.89 -17.38 24.66
C TYR A 84 -5.12 -16.49 24.44
N ILE A 85 -5.99 -16.81 23.47
CA ILE A 85 -7.23 -16.06 23.22
C ILE A 85 -8.14 -16.06 24.46
N GLU A 86 -8.10 -17.13 25.26
CA GLU A 86 -8.89 -17.30 26.49
C GLU A 86 -8.22 -16.72 27.75
N SER A 87 -6.94 -16.38 27.69
CA SER A 87 -6.19 -15.86 28.83
C SER A 87 -6.67 -14.48 29.28
N GLU A 88 -6.33 -14.11 30.55
CA GLU A 88 -6.66 -12.79 31.07
C GLU A 88 -5.80 -11.67 30.45
N ASN A 89 -4.52 -11.97 30.17
CA ASN A 89 -3.51 -11.02 29.71
C ASN A 89 -3.31 -11.09 28.19
N VAL A 90 -4.37 -10.94 27.42
CA VAL A 90 -4.27 -10.99 25.96
C VAL A 90 -3.96 -9.60 25.36
N ASN A 91 -3.04 -9.56 24.41
CA ASN A 91 -2.68 -8.33 23.71
C ASN A 91 -3.50 -8.17 22.42
N LEU A 92 -4.15 -7.02 22.26
CA LEU A 92 -4.97 -6.70 21.08
C LEU A 92 -4.21 -6.84 19.75
N ARG A 93 -2.93 -6.49 19.74
CA ARG A 93 -2.09 -6.61 18.55
C ARG A 93 -2.01 -8.05 18.06
N TYR A 94 -1.71 -8.98 18.96
CA TYR A 94 -1.60 -10.40 18.59
C TYR A 94 -2.97 -11.02 18.28
N LEU A 95 -4.05 -10.58 18.92
CA LEU A 95 -5.40 -10.95 18.49
C LEU A 95 -5.68 -10.49 17.04
N GLY A 96 -5.30 -9.26 16.69
CA GLY A 96 -5.39 -8.76 15.32
C GLY A 96 -4.59 -9.61 14.33
N MET A 97 -3.39 -10.03 14.69
CA MET A 97 -2.56 -10.93 13.87
C MET A 97 -3.21 -12.31 13.69
N VAL A 98 -3.84 -12.87 14.72
CA VAL A 98 -4.58 -14.16 14.63
C VAL A 98 -5.79 -14.02 13.70
N ILE A 99 -6.57 -12.95 13.84
CA ILE A 99 -7.75 -12.70 13.01
C ILE A 99 -7.38 -12.66 11.53
N ASN A 100 -6.29 -11.97 11.22
CA ASN A 100 -5.82 -11.72 9.86
C ASN A 100 -4.70 -12.68 9.44
N PHE A 101 -4.49 -13.80 10.15
CA PHE A 101 -3.40 -14.72 9.88
C PHE A 101 -3.53 -15.32 8.48
N PRO A 102 -2.53 -15.16 7.59
CA PRO A 102 -2.56 -15.70 6.25
C PRO A 102 -2.31 -17.21 6.28
N ASN A 103 -3.26 -18.02 5.80
CA ASN A 103 -3.15 -19.48 5.77
C ASN A 103 -2.29 -19.98 4.60
N LYS A 104 -1.09 -19.41 4.44
CA LYS A 104 -0.13 -19.81 3.39
C LYS A 104 1.10 -20.54 3.93
N PHE A 105 1.22 -20.65 5.24
CA PHE A 105 2.34 -21.34 5.87
C PHE A 105 2.04 -22.83 6.02
N LYS A 106 2.99 -23.68 5.60
CA LYS A 106 2.85 -25.14 5.73
C LYS A 106 2.88 -25.62 7.18
N GLU A 107 3.56 -24.86 8.05
CA GLU A 107 3.85 -25.25 9.44
C GLU A 107 2.85 -24.67 10.44
N LEU A 108 2.01 -23.73 10.04
CA LEU A 108 0.96 -23.14 10.86
C LEU A 108 -0.20 -22.68 9.98
N ASN A 109 -1.37 -23.24 10.24
CA ASN A 109 -2.64 -22.84 9.64
C ASN A 109 -3.63 -22.59 10.78
N ILE A 110 -4.24 -21.41 10.83
CA ILE A 110 -5.22 -21.06 11.86
C ILE A 110 -6.62 -21.19 11.27
N SER A 111 -7.42 -22.07 11.84
CA SER A 111 -8.78 -22.31 11.37
C SER A 111 -9.67 -21.06 11.50
N ASP A 112 -10.66 -20.93 10.61
CA ASP A 112 -11.60 -19.80 10.64
C ASP A 112 -12.39 -19.74 11.96
N LYS A 113 -12.61 -20.88 12.62
CA LYS A 113 -13.23 -20.95 13.94
C LYS A 113 -12.38 -20.25 15.00
N ILE A 114 -11.06 -20.46 14.98
CA ILE A 114 -10.12 -19.82 15.90
C ILE A 114 -10.05 -18.31 15.59
N LYS A 115 -10.00 -17.92 14.30
CA LYS A 115 -10.04 -16.50 13.88
C LYS A 115 -11.31 -15.80 14.37
N LEU A 116 -12.47 -16.47 14.27
CA LEU A 116 -13.74 -15.92 14.76
C LEU A 116 -13.74 -15.75 16.28
N LYS A 117 -13.17 -16.71 17.02
CA LYS A 117 -13.01 -16.62 18.47
C LYS A 117 -12.11 -15.45 18.86
N ALA A 118 -10.97 -15.30 18.17
CA ALA A 118 -10.06 -14.16 18.36
C ALA A 118 -10.76 -12.82 18.07
N LYS A 119 -11.61 -12.75 17.03
CA LYS A 119 -12.40 -11.56 16.71
C LYS A 119 -13.37 -11.18 17.82
N GLY A 120 -14.09 -12.16 18.38
CA GLY A 120 -14.98 -11.94 19.53
C GLY A 120 -14.22 -11.39 20.75
N ARG A 121 -13.06 -11.97 21.05
CA ARG A 121 -12.19 -11.51 22.14
C ARG A 121 -11.62 -10.12 21.90
N TYR A 122 -11.16 -9.85 20.67
CA TYR A 122 -10.67 -8.53 20.26
C TYR A 122 -11.70 -7.42 20.52
N ILE A 123 -12.96 -7.64 20.12
CA ILE A 123 -14.05 -6.68 20.35
C ILE A 123 -14.27 -6.47 21.86
N GLN A 124 -14.24 -7.52 22.66
CA GLN A 124 -14.43 -7.41 24.11
C GLN A 124 -13.31 -6.60 24.77
N GLU A 125 -12.04 -6.89 24.45
CA GLU A 125 -10.88 -6.19 25.02
C GLU A 125 -10.78 -4.75 24.51
N SER A 126 -11.04 -4.52 23.23
CA SER A 126 -11.11 -3.17 22.65
C SER A 126 -12.15 -2.32 23.36
N ASN A 127 -13.36 -2.85 23.59
CA ASN A 127 -14.42 -2.13 24.31
C ASN A 127 -14.03 -1.81 25.76
N LYS A 128 -13.25 -2.67 26.43
CA LYS A 128 -12.75 -2.39 27.80
C LYS A 128 -11.76 -1.22 27.80
N ILE A 129 -10.81 -1.23 26.86
CA ILE A 129 -9.78 -0.18 26.74
C ILE A 129 -10.41 1.17 26.41
N PHE A 130 -11.33 1.19 25.44
CA PHE A 130 -11.93 2.44 24.96
C PHE A 130 -13.14 2.92 25.76
N LYS A 131 -13.63 2.14 26.74
CA LYS A 131 -14.77 2.52 27.57
C LYS A 131 -14.61 3.85 28.32
N ASN A 132 -13.38 4.18 28.70
CA ASN A 132 -13.03 5.37 29.51
C ASN A 132 -11.95 6.25 28.86
N SER A 133 -11.55 5.98 27.62
CA SER A 133 -10.56 6.76 26.91
C SER A 133 -11.18 7.48 25.73
N THR A 134 -10.93 8.78 25.65
CA THR A 134 -11.15 9.55 24.42
C THR A 134 -9.99 9.20 23.47
N GLY A 135 -10.26 8.36 22.49
CA GLY A 135 -9.34 8.15 21.37
C GLY A 135 -9.16 9.44 20.56
N ILE A 136 -8.22 9.45 19.62
CA ILE A 136 -8.15 10.51 18.63
C ILE A 136 -9.33 10.29 17.67
N GLU A 137 -10.40 11.04 17.85
CA GLU A 137 -11.50 11.06 16.89
C GLU A 137 -11.10 11.94 15.72
N THR A 138 -11.17 11.39 14.51
CA THR A 138 -10.98 12.14 13.28
C THR A 138 -12.27 12.07 12.47
N GLU A 139 -12.74 13.22 12.04
CA GLU A 139 -13.92 13.34 11.17
C GLU A 139 -13.50 13.71 9.76
N VAL A 140 -14.28 13.22 8.79
CA VAL A 140 -14.16 13.59 7.39
C VAL A 140 -15.49 14.16 6.94
N GLU A 141 -15.46 15.37 6.40
CA GLU A 141 -16.62 16.05 5.83
C GLU A 141 -16.37 16.31 4.33
N VAL A 142 -17.27 15.84 3.49
CA VAL A 142 -17.25 16.15 2.05
C VAL A 142 -18.52 16.91 1.71
N THR A 143 -18.36 18.15 1.24
CA THR A 143 -19.46 19.04 0.89
C THR A 143 -19.41 19.44 -0.59
N TYR A 144 -20.57 19.74 -1.17
CA TYR A 144 -20.69 20.23 -2.53
C TYR A 144 -21.40 21.60 -2.52
N ASP A 145 -20.59 22.66 -2.65
CA ASP A 145 -21.06 24.03 -2.55
C ASP A 145 -21.38 24.61 -3.94
N LYS A 146 -22.57 25.20 -4.07
CA LYS A 146 -23.02 25.85 -5.30
C LYS A 146 -22.36 27.21 -5.54
N ASN A 147 -21.87 27.85 -4.50
CA ASN A 147 -21.31 29.20 -4.57
C ASN A 147 -19.78 29.21 -4.60
N GLN A 148 -19.15 28.05 -4.48
CA GLN A 148 -17.69 27.94 -4.52
C GLN A 148 -17.19 28.14 -5.95
N GLU A 149 -16.23 29.05 -6.13
CA GLU A 149 -15.58 29.31 -7.42
C GLU A 149 -14.42 28.33 -7.68
N GLU A 150 -13.64 27.96 -6.66
CA GLU A 150 -12.54 27.02 -6.79
C GLU A 150 -13.07 25.58 -6.95
N PRO A 151 -12.48 24.75 -7.83
CA PRO A 151 -12.95 23.39 -8.09
C PRO A 151 -13.04 22.54 -6.83
N VAL A 152 -12.01 22.60 -5.98
CA VAL A 152 -11.93 21.87 -4.72
C VAL A 152 -11.10 22.64 -3.70
N ILE A 153 -11.56 22.65 -2.44
CA ILE A 153 -10.86 23.25 -1.30
C ILE A 153 -10.66 22.17 -0.25
N TYR A 154 -9.40 21.97 0.15
CA TYR A 154 -9.04 21.10 1.27
C TYR A 154 -8.70 21.94 2.48
N SER A 155 -9.27 21.62 3.63
CA SER A 155 -8.95 22.26 4.89
C SER A 155 -8.95 21.25 6.04
N VAL A 156 -8.10 21.50 7.03
CA VAL A 156 -8.04 20.72 8.26
C VAL A 156 -8.26 21.68 9.42
N ASP A 157 -9.31 21.45 10.20
CA ASP A 157 -9.61 22.18 11.41
C ASP A 157 -9.64 21.22 12.60
N LYS A 158 -8.63 21.32 13.47
CA LYS A 158 -8.39 20.38 14.59
C LYS A 158 -8.30 18.94 14.06
N ASN A 159 -9.37 18.15 14.29
CA ASN A 159 -9.45 16.73 13.92
C ASN A 159 -10.40 16.48 12.73
N ILE A 160 -10.92 17.54 12.11
CA ILE A 160 -11.88 17.44 11.00
C ILE A 160 -11.15 17.75 9.70
N CYS A 161 -11.13 16.76 8.80
CA CYS A 161 -10.65 16.94 7.44
C CYS A 161 -11.86 17.29 6.54
N ARG A 162 -11.89 18.49 5.99
CA ARG A 162 -12.97 18.96 5.13
C ARG A 162 -12.52 19.04 3.68
N VAL A 163 -13.37 18.51 2.81
CA VAL A 163 -13.22 18.62 1.36
C VAL A 163 -14.47 19.28 0.82
N SER A 164 -14.35 20.51 0.32
CA SER A 164 -15.44 21.22 -0.32
C SER A 164 -15.23 21.20 -1.83
N VAL A 165 -16.23 20.70 -2.57
CA VAL A 165 -16.20 20.59 -4.02
C VAL A 165 -17.19 21.58 -4.62
N SER A 166 -16.78 22.29 -5.67
CA SER A 166 -17.66 23.20 -6.38
C SER A 166 -18.67 22.41 -7.21
N ARG A 167 -19.94 22.55 -6.84
CA ARG A 167 -21.03 21.96 -7.60
C ARG A 167 -21.18 22.58 -9.00
N LYS A 168 -20.89 23.88 -9.11
CA LYS A 168 -20.90 24.64 -10.37
C LYS A 168 -19.93 24.05 -11.41
N TRP A 169 -18.76 23.59 -10.97
CA TRP A 169 -17.78 22.95 -11.85
C TRP A 169 -18.28 21.62 -12.39
N ILE A 170 -18.94 20.80 -11.57
CA ILE A 170 -19.50 19.52 -11.99
C ILE A 170 -20.69 19.73 -12.93
N GLU A 171 -21.64 20.59 -12.52
CA GLU A 171 -22.87 20.84 -13.28
C GLU A 171 -22.65 21.71 -14.54
N GLY A 172 -21.51 22.38 -14.63
CA GLY A 172 -21.16 23.24 -15.76
C GLY A 172 -20.82 22.48 -17.05
N ASN A 173 -20.39 21.23 -16.94
CA ASN A 173 -20.13 20.37 -18.10
C ASN A 173 -20.41 18.90 -17.74
N LEU A 174 -21.48 18.38 -18.33
CA LEU A 174 -22.02 17.03 -18.07
C LEU A 174 -21.70 16.02 -19.20
N ASP A 175 -20.76 16.32 -20.10
CA ASP A 175 -20.27 15.31 -21.04
C ASP A 175 -19.46 14.22 -20.29
N PHE A 176 -19.52 13.00 -20.81
CA PHE A 176 -18.97 11.83 -20.12
C PHE A 176 -17.44 11.88 -19.96
N ASN A 177 -16.74 12.51 -20.89
CA ASN A 177 -15.30 12.69 -20.81
C ASN A 177 -14.92 13.60 -19.64
N THR A 178 -15.57 14.77 -19.52
CA THR A 178 -15.36 15.68 -18.38
C THR A 178 -15.76 15.03 -17.05
N LEU A 179 -16.90 14.33 -17.01
CA LEU A 179 -17.35 13.64 -15.81
C LEU A 179 -16.36 12.55 -15.35
N LEU A 180 -15.74 11.83 -16.28
CA LEU A 180 -14.68 10.85 -15.97
C LEU A 180 -13.40 11.55 -15.49
N ASN A 181 -13.00 12.64 -16.14
CA ASN A 181 -11.79 13.40 -15.81
C ASN A 181 -11.88 14.09 -14.43
N ASN A 182 -13.07 14.27 -13.86
CA ASN A 182 -13.24 14.77 -12.51
C ASN A 182 -12.54 13.90 -11.45
N PHE A 183 -12.36 12.60 -11.69
CA PHE A 183 -11.60 11.73 -10.80
C PHE A 183 -10.10 12.07 -10.75
N ILE A 184 -9.57 12.70 -11.82
CA ILE A 184 -8.19 13.18 -11.87
C ILE A 184 -8.12 14.61 -11.30
N TYR A 185 -8.90 15.53 -11.87
CA TYR A 185 -8.71 16.96 -11.64
C TYR A 185 -9.44 17.52 -10.41
N ILE A 186 -10.60 16.97 -10.04
CA ILE A 186 -11.38 17.44 -8.88
C ILE A 186 -11.14 16.55 -7.66
N PHE A 187 -11.20 15.23 -7.81
CA PHE A 187 -11.08 14.32 -6.68
C PHE A 187 -9.65 13.89 -6.40
N SER A 188 -8.71 14.21 -7.28
CA SER A 188 -7.27 13.95 -7.11
C SER A 188 -6.95 12.46 -6.81
N PHE A 189 -7.68 11.54 -7.45
CA PHE A 189 -7.37 10.11 -7.32
C PHE A 189 -6.01 9.79 -7.93
N PHE A 190 -5.55 10.61 -8.85
CA PHE A 190 -4.25 10.48 -9.51
C PHE A 190 -3.46 11.77 -9.39
N ASP A 191 -2.14 11.63 -9.26
CA ASP A 191 -1.22 12.76 -9.29
C ASP A 191 -0.81 13.15 -10.72
N MET A 192 0.07 14.14 -10.85
CA MET A 192 0.54 14.63 -12.16
C MET A 192 1.37 13.60 -12.96
N GLN A 193 1.80 12.51 -12.33
CA GLN A 193 2.47 11.40 -12.99
C GLN A 193 1.52 10.21 -13.22
N MET A 194 0.22 10.42 -13.06
CA MET A 194 -0.82 9.39 -13.18
C MET A 194 -0.62 8.19 -12.25
N ARG A 195 0.01 8.43 -11.07
CA ARG A 195 0.09 7.46 -9.98
C ARG A 195 -1.15 7.60 -9.10
N LEU A 196 -1.68 6.48 -8.62
CA LEU A 196 -2.87 6.48 -7.75
C LEU A 196 -2.53 7.09 -6.37
N SER A 197 -3.12 8.22 -6.05
CA SER A 197 -2.92 8.92 -4.77
C SER A 197 -3.55 8.20 -3.57
N LEU A 198 -4.50 7.28 -3.82
CA LEU A 198 -5.25 6.56 -2.79
C LEU A 198 -4.48 5.42 -2.13
N VAL A 199 -3.31 5.06 -2.63
CA VAL A 199 -2.47 3.99 -2.07
C VAL A 199 -1.93 4.34 -0.68
N SER A 200 -1.55 3.33 0.08
CA SER A 200 -0.80 3.52 1.32
C SER A 200 0.66 3.82 0.99
N ASN A 201 1.08 5.06 1.19
CA ASN A 201 2.44 5.49 0.90
C ASN A 201 3.27 5.53 2.19
N LEU A 202 4.45 4.90 2.17
CA LEU A 202 5.36 4.84 3.34
C LEU A 202 5.85 6.22 3.80
N SER A 203 5.97 7.20 2.88
CA SER A 203 6.40 8.56 3.22
C SER A 203 5.36 9.35 4.03
N GLU A 204 4.10 8.94 3.96
CA GLU A 204 2.99 9.56 4.70
C GLU A 204 2.81 8.97 6.10
N ILE A 205 3.52 7.88 6.41
CA ILE A 205 3.42 7.19 7.69
C ILE A 205 4.43 7.80 8.66
N GLY A 206 3.92 8.41 9.73
CA GLY A 206 4.75 8.96 10.80
C GLY A 206 5.63 7.89 11.47
N SER A 207 6.80 8.29 11.97
CA SER A 207 7.75 7.36 12.61
C SER A 207 7.12 6.58 13.77
N LEU A 208 6.36 7.25 14.63
CA LEU A 208 5.65 6.62 15.75
C LEU A 208 4.61 5.62 15.24
N GLU A 209 3.82 6.00 14.25
CA GLU A 209 2.80 5.14 13.66
C GLU A 209 3.42 3.88 13.06
N ARG A 210 4.51 4.05 12.32
CA ARG A 210 5.23 2.97 11.65
C ARG A 210 5.81 1.93 12.61
N HIS A 211 6.32 2.38 13.76
CA HIS A 211 7.01 1.49 14.71
C HIS A 211 6.11 0.94 15.80
N VAL A 212 5.04 1.64 16.16
CA VAL A 212 4.18 1.30 17.29
C VAL A 212 2.84 0.72 16.86
N PHE A 213 2.19 1.33 15.86
CA PHE A 213 0.79 1.00 15.54
C PHE A 213 0.63 0.13 14.30
N LEU A 214 1.54 0.21 13.33
CA LEU A 214 1.44 -0.59 12.11
C LEU A 214 2.17 -1.93 12.27
N GLU A 215 1.54 -2.97 11.75
CA GLU A 215 2.17 -4.28 11.64
C GLU A 215 3.27 -4.24 10.57
N ASN A 216 4.52 -4.44 10.97
CA ASN A 216 5.64 -4.60 10.05
C ASN A 216 5.65 -6.03 9.50
N SER A 217 4.79 -6.26 8.51
CA SER A 217 4.66 -7.54 7.83
C SER A 217 4.37 -7.32 6.36
N GLU A 218 5.04 -8.08 5.49
CA GLU A 218 4.72 -8.15 4.06
C GLU A 218 3.36 -8.82 3.78
N HIS A 219 2.76 -9.43 4.82
CA HIS A 219 1.49 -10.15 4.73
C HIS A 219 0.29 -9.31 5.11
N PHE A 220 0.50 -8.05 5.48
CA PHE A 220 -0.57 -7.11 5.80
C PHE A 220 -0.44 -5.84 4.98
N TYR A 221 -1.52 -5.45 4.34
CA TYR A 221 -1.61 -4.13 3.72
C TYR A 221 -1.54 -3.06 4.82
N LYS A 222 -0.71 -2.04 4.62
CA LYS A 222 -0.44 -1.01 5.64
C LYS A 222 -1.59 0.00 5.69
N ILE A 223 -2.45 -0.14 6.69
CA ILE A 223 -3.61 0.74 6.89
C ILE A 223 -3.22 1.86 7.85
N SER A 224 -2.53 2.88 7.33
CA SER A 224 -2.14 4.08 8.08
C SER A 224 -3.33 5.04 8.31
N LEU A 225 -3.16 6.02 9.19
CA LEU A 225 -4.14 7.10 9.38
C LEU A 225 -4.35 7.88 8.07
N ALA A 226 -3.26 8.19 7.35
CA ALA A 226 -3.34 8.84 6.06
C ALA A 226 -4.14 8.02 5.05
N PHE A 227 -3.88 6.71 4.96
CA PHE A 227 -4.65 5.81 4.11
C PHE A 227 -6.13 5.78 4.50
N ARG A 228 -6.45 5.67 5.80
CA ARG A 228 -7.85 5.68 6.28
C ARG A 228 -8.59 6.96 5.88
N HIS A 229 -7.94 8.12 6.03
CA HIS A 229 -8.53 9.40 5.62
C HIS A 229 -8.80 9.43 4.11
N LYS A 230 -7.83 9.06 3.28
CA LYS A 230 -8.00 8.98 1.82
C LYS A 230 -9.13 8.02 1.43
N ASP A 231 -9.21 6.87 2.07
CA ASP A 231 -10.26 5.88 1.79
C ASP A 231 -11.66 6.41 2.15
N ILE A 232 -11.82 7.05 3.32
CA ILE A 232 -13.10 7.66 3.72
C ILE A 232 -13.45 8.82 2.79
N ILE A 233 -12.52 9.74 2.52
CA ILE A 233 -12.75 10.88 1.61
C ILE A 233 -13.21 10.38 0.24
N SER A 234 -12.48 9.44 -0.36
CA SER A 234 -12.80 8.92 -1.68
C SER A 234 -14.15 8.20 -1.72
N LYS A 235 -14.54 7.48 -0.66
CA LYS A 235 -15.88 6.89 -0.53
C LYS A 235 -16.98 7.94 -0.47
N CYS A 236 -16.79 8.99 0.35
CA CYS A 236 -17.75 10.09 0.45
C CYS A 236 -17.87 10.85 -0.88
N GLN A 237 -16.75 11.12 -1.57
CA GLN A 237 -16.73 11.73 -2.90
C GLN A 237 -17.49 10.88 -3.91
N MET A 238 -17.22 9.57 -3.98
CA MET A 238 -17.95 8.65 -4.86
C MET A 238 -19.46 8.67 -4.61
N TYR A 239 -19.85 8.54 -3.34
CA TYR A 239 -21.27 8.52 -2.96
C TYR A 239 -21.98 9.80 -3.39
N SER A 240 -21.46 10.96 -2.98
CA SER A 240 -22.09 12.25 -3.26
C SER A 240 -22.04 12.62 -4.74
N TYR A 241 -20.98 12.21 -5.46
CA TYR A 241 -20.87 12.42 -6.90
C TYR A 241 -21.93 11.65 -7.66
N ILE A 242 -22.14 10.37 -7.33
CA ILE A 242 -23.20 9.55 -7.92
C ILE A 242 -24.59 10.18 -7.66
N GLU A 243 -24.85 10.66 -6.44
CA GLU A 243 -26.11 11.35 -6.14
C GLU A 243 -26.32 12.64 -6.96
N ILE A 244 -25.26 13.38 -7.25
CA ILE A 244 -25.34 14.58 -8.11
C ILE A 244 -25.65 14.17 -9.54
N LEU A 245 -24.97 13.18 -10.09
CA LEU A 245 -25.20 12.69 -11.45
C LEU A 245 -26.61 12.15 -11.62
N GLU A 246 -27.13 11.38 -10.67
CA GLU A 246 -28.51 10.86 -10.69
C GLU A 246 -29.55 11.99 -10.74
N LYS A 247 -29.32 13.14 -10.10
CA LYS A 247 -30.20 14.33 -10.22
C LYS A 247 -30.25 14.91 -11.64
N HIS A 248 -29.23 14.65 -12.44
CA HIS A 248 -29.15 15.03 -13.86
C HIS A 248 -29.53 13.87 -14.80
N ASN A 249 -30.10 12.78 -14.27
CA ASN A 249 -30.43 11.55 -15.00
C ASN A 249 -29.21 10.90 -15.68
N ILE A 250 -28.03 11.04 -15.09
CA ILE A 250 -26.79 10.41 -15.54
C ILE A 250 -26.39 9.33 -14.53
N ARG A 251 -26.06 8.16 -15.03
CA ARG A 251 -25.56 7.06 -14.19
C ARG A 251 -24.07 6.86 -14.45
N ILE A 252 -23.33 6.61 -13.40
CA ILE A 252 -21.89 6.38 -13.54
C ILE A 252 -21.60 5.10 -14.34
N GLU A 253 -22.50 4.12 -14.28
CA GLU A 253 -22.41 2.90 -15.08
C GLU A 253 -22.49 3.20 -16.59
N GLU A 254 -23.26 4.20 -17.01
CA GLU A 254 -23.37 4.64 -18.42
C GLU A 254 -22.07 5.31 -18.88
N ILE A 255 -21.39 6.06 -18.00
CA ILE A 255 -20.08 6.65 -18.29
C ILE A 255 -19.04 5.54 -18.48
N ILE A 256 -19.06 4.51 -17.63
CA ILE A 256 -18.19 3.34 -17.73
C ILE A 256 -18.42 2.61 -19.05
N GLU A 257 -19.68 2.30 -19.39
CA GLU A 257 -20.02 1.65 -20.66
C GLU A 257 -19.61 2.48 -21.88
N TRP A 258 -19.86 3.79 -21.82
CA TRP A 258 -19.47 4.72 -22.88
C TRP A 258 -17.95 4.68 -23.13
N PHE A 259 -17.14 4.66 -22.06
CA PHE A 259 -15.68 4.59 -22.20
C PHE A 259 -15.24 3.37 -23.01
N PHE A 260 -15.74 2.19 -22.66
CA PHE A 260 -15.32 0.94 -23.31
C PHE A 260 -15.94 0.73 -24.69
N LYS A 261 -17.20 1.12 -24.89
CA LYS A 261 -17.94 0.86 -26.15
C LYS A 261 -17.72 1.91 -27.23
N TYR A 262 -17.48 3.17 -26.83
CA TYR A 262 -17.40 4.28 -27.77
C TYR A 262 -16.05 4.99 -27.71
N TYR A 263 -15.62 5.46 -26.54
CA TYR A 263 -14.41 6.25 -26.40
C TYR A 263 -13.15 5.51 -26.87
N LEU A 264 -12.96 4.26 -26.45
CA LEU A 264 -11.81 3.45 -26.88
C LEU A 264 -11.77 3.23 -28.39
N LYS A 265 -12.94 3.10 -29.02
CA LYS A 265 -13.03 2.97 -30.48
C LYS A 265 -12.71 4.29 -31.19
N ASP A 266 -13.31 5.39 -30.73
CA ASP A 266 -13.21 6.69 -31.39
C ASP A 266 -11.80 7.30 -31.24
N GLU A 267 -11.17 7.17 -30.06
CA GLU A 267 -9.85 7.78 -29.78
C GLU A 267 -8.68 6.86 -30.11
N PHE A 268 -8.81 5.55 -29.94
CA PHE A 268 -7.70 4.60 -30.07
C PHE A 268 -7.91 3.50 -31.10
N GLY A 269 -9.07 3.46 -31.76
CA GLY A 269 -9.41 2.42 -32.75
C GLY A 269 -9.58 1.02 -32.15
N ILE A 270 -9.84 0.91 -30.85
CA ILE A 270 -10.02 -0.38 -30.19
C ILE A 270 -11.49 -0.80 -30.29
N GLU A 271 -11.73 -1.84 -31.08
CA GLU A 271 -13.06 -2.39 -31.31
C GLU A 271 -13.33 -3.63 -30.43
N ASN A 272 -14.60 -4.05 -30.37
CA ASN A 272 -15.05 -5.31 -29.74
C ASN A 272 -14.85 -5.39 -28.23
N PHE A 273 -14.71 -4.26 -27.53
CA PHE A 273 -14.64 -4.28 -26.07
C PHE A 273 -16.03 -4.54 -25.46
N ILE A 274 -16.18 -5.62 -24.71
CA ILE A 274 -17.45 -6.06 -24.13
C ILE A 274 -17.47 -5.74 -22.64
N VAL A 275 -18.37 -4.86 -22.23
CA VAL A 275 -18.60 -4.52 -20.82
C VAL A 275 -20.09 -4.45 -20.56
N ASP A 276 -20.53 -5.14 -19.50
CA ASP A 276 -21.92 -5.18 -19.05
C ASP A 276 -22.03 -4.60 -17.65
N MET A 277 -22.66 -3.41 -17.55
CA MET A 277 -22.87 -2.75 -16.28
C MET A 277 -24.27 -3.04 -15.71
N PRO A 278 -24.43 -3.05 -14.38
CA PRO A 278 -25.73 -3.33 -13.75
C PRO A 278 -26.79 -2.29 -14.10
N THR A 279 -28.04 -2.76 -14.25
CA THR A 279 -29.20 -1.89 -14.48
C THR A 279 -29.72 -1.27 -13.19
N VAL A 280 -30.59 -0.26 -13.30
CA VAL A 280 -31.20 0.45 -12.14
C VAL A 280 -31.92 -0.50 -11.18
N ASN A 281 -32.65 -1.46 -11.72
CA ASN A 281 -33.52 -2.36 -10.95
C ASN A 281 -32.78 -3.55 -10.33
N THR A 282 -31.48 -3.68 -10.53
CA THR A 282 -30.64 -4.75 -9.98
C THR A 282 -30.38 -4.50 -8.50
N SER A 283 -30.52 -5.51 -7.64
CA SER A 283 -30.18 -5.41 -6.21
C SER A 283 -28.67 -5.13 -6.03
N TYR A 284 -28.27 -4.46 -4.93
CA TYR A 284 -26.84 -4.20 -4.68
C TYR A 284 -26.02 -5.48 -4.55
N LEU A 285 -26.60 -6.57 -4.04
CA LEU A 285 -25.94 -7.88 -4.02
C LEU A 285 -25.60 -8.36 -5.44
N GLU A 286 -26.56 -8.30 -6.36
CA GLU A 286 -26.35 -8.71 -7.75
C GLU A 286 -25.44 -7.75 -8.51
N LYS A 287 -25.56 -6.44 -8.25
CA LYS A 287 -24.62 -5.43 -8.77
C LYS A 287 -23.18 -5.75 -8.40
N CYS A 288 -22.91 -6.09 -7.12
CA CYS A 288 -21.58 -6.47 -6.68
C CYS A 288 -21.07 -7.76 -7.34
N LYS A 289 -21.93 -8.77 -7.49
CA LYS A 289 -21.55 -10.02 -8.18
C LYS A 289 -21.17 -9.79 -9.63
N LEU A 290 -21.96 -8.99 -10.34
CA LEU A 290 -21.72 -8.70 -11.75
C LEU A 290 -20.42 -7.90 -11.91
N ILE A 291 -20.24 -6.81 -11.17
CA ILE A 291 -19.06 -5.95 -11.32
C ILE A 291 -17.77 -6.65 -10.89
N ALA A 292 -17.85 -7.57 -9.93
CA ALA A 292 -16.70 -8.38 -9.52
C ALA A 292 -16.16 -9.26 -10.67
N ILE A 293 -17.04 -9.72 -11.56
CA ILE A 293 -16.69 -10.49 -12.75
C ILE A 293 -16.23 -9.56 -13.87
N GLU A 294 -16.91 -8.42 -14.05
CA GLU A 294 -16.57 -7.45 -15.10
C GLU A 294 -15.17 -6.86 -14.94
N ILE A 295 -14.68 -6.65 -13.72
CA ILE A 295 -13.31 -6.21 -13.46
C ILE A 295 -12.29 -7.16 -14.10
N ASP A 296 -12.45 -8.47 -13.91
CA ASP A 296 -11.56 -9.47 -14.53
C ASP A 296 -11.68 -9.44 -16.06
N LYS A 297 -12.90 -9.36 -16.58
CA LYS A 297 -13.20 -9.35 -18.00
C LYS A 297 -12.59 -8.11 -18.69
N ILE A 298 -12.69 -6.92 -18.08
CA ILE A 298 -12.08 -5.69 -18.58
C ILE A 298 -10.57 -5.85 -18.71
N ILE A 299 -9.90 -6.29 -17.66
CA ILE A 299 -8.43 -6.41 -17.65
C ILE A 299 -7.96 -7.48 -18.63
N LYS A 300 -8.66 -8.62 -18.72
CA LYS A 300 -8.33 -9.69 -19.70
C LYS A 300 -8.39 -9.17 -21.12
N GLN A 301 -9.47 -8.48 -21.49
CA GLN A 301 -9.63 -7.91 -22.83
C GLN A 301 -8.50 -6.93 -23.16
N TYR A 302 -8.14 -6.08 -22.20
CA TYR A 302 -7.01 -5.18 -22.39
C TYR A 302 -5.69 -5.91 -22.55
N GLN A 303 -5.43 -6.98 -21.78
CA GLN A 303 -4.22 -7.80 -21.93
C GLN A 303 -4.18 -8.52 -23.28
N TYR A 304 -5.32 -9.01 -23.82
CA TYR A 304 -5.37 -9.58 -25.17
C TYR A 304 -5.07 -8.53 -26.23
N TYR A 305 -5.66 -7.34 -26.11
CA TYR A 305 -5.33 -6.24 -27.00
C TYR A 305 -3.83 -5.89 -26.99
N ILE A 306 -3.17 -5.93 -25.84
CA ILE A 306 -1.72 -5.69 -25.74
C ILE A 306 -0.93 -6.79 -26.46
N GLN A 307 -1.36 -8.05 -26.37
CA GLN A 307 -0.64 -9.21 -26.93
C GLN A 307 -0.85 -9.32 -28.44
N ASP A 308 -2.08 -9.19 -28.90
CA ASP A 308 -2.49 -9.60 -30.24
C ASP A 308 -2.92 -8.39 -31.12
N GLY A 309 -3.07 -7.19 -30.52
CA GLY A 309 -3.54 -5.99 -31.22
C GLY A 309 -5.05 -5.93 -31.43
N GLU A 310 -5.78 -6.97 -31.05
CA GLU A 310 -7.24 -7.09 -31.14
C GLU A 310 -7.83 -7.83 -29.96
N ILE A 311 -9.16 -7.74 -29.78
CA ILE A 311 -9.89 -8.43 -28.73
C ILE A 311 -10.65 -9.59 -29.36
N ASP A 312 -10.28 -10.81 -29.02
CA ASP A 312 -10.91 -12.03 -29.47
C ASP A 312 -11.89 -12.56 -28.41
N GLU A 313 -13.18 -12.60 -28.78
CA GLU A 313 -14.25 -13.11 -27.89
C GLU A 313 -14.11 -14.61 -27.59
N GLU A 314 -13.60 -15.41 -28.52
CA GLU A 314 -13.45 -16.86 -28.32
C GLU A 314 -12.38 -17.14 -27.26
N LEU A 315 -11.28 -16.35 -27.24
CA LEU A 315 -10.25 -16.43 -26.20
C LEU A 315 -10.80 -16.06 -24.82
N LEU A 316 -11.71 -15.10 -24.73
CA LEU A 316 -12.35 -14.75 -23.46
C LEU A 316 -13.19 -15.91 -22.90
N GLN A 317 -13.88 -16.65 -23.76
CA GLN A 317 -14.72 -17.79 -23.36
C GLN A 317 -13.88 -18.96 -22.84
N ILE A 318 -12.69 -19.19 -23.39
CA ILE A 318 -11.79 -20.27 -23.00
C ILE A 318 -11.05 -19.96 -21.69
N SER A 319 -10.74 -18.68 -21.43
CA SER A 319 -9.95 -18.26 -20.28
C SER A 319 -10.76 -18.21 -18.99
N SER A 320 -10.62 -19.22 -18.15
CA SER A 320 -11.28 -19.31 -16.82
C SER A 320 -10.45 -18.73 -15.67
N ASN A 321 -9.17 -18.41 -15.88
CA ASN A 321 -8.28 -17.98 -14.81
C ASN A 321 -8.61 -16.56 -14.32
N SER A 322 -8.49 -16.36 -13.01
CA SER A 322 -8.58 -15.04 -12.39
C SER A 322 -7.39 -14.16 -12.76
N ILE A 323 -7.62 -12.85 -12.84
CA ILE A 323 -6.55 -11.87 -13.05
C ILE A 323 -5.62 -11.80 -11.84
N ILE A 324 -4.31 -11.77 -12.13
CA ILE A 324 -3.25 -11.47 -11.19
C ILE A 324 -2.69 -10.09 -11.56
N PHE A 325 -2.97 -9.06 -10.77
CA PHE A 325 -2.59 -7.67 -11.07
C PHE A 325 -1.08 -7.50 -11.30
N ARG A 326 -0.26 -8.28 -10.59
CA ARG A 326 1.21 -8.28 -10.75
C ARG A 326 1.68 -8.74 -12.14
N ASN A 327 0.82 -9.44 -12.88
CA ASN A 327 1.14 -9.93 -14.22
C ASN A 327 0.60 -9.03 -15.33
N CYS A 328 -0.25 -8.04 -15.00
CA CYS A 328 -0.82 -7.15 -16.01
C CYS A 328 0.26 -6.25 -16.63
N MET A 329 0.47 -6.42 -17.92
CA MET A 329 1.47 -5.66 -18.68
C MET A 329 0.91 -4.33 -19.17
N SER A 330 1.78 -3.35 -19.31
CA SER A 330 1.52 -2.11 -20.04
C SER A 330 1.75 -2.32 -21.54
N ILE A 331 1.02 -1.57 -22.36
CA ILE A 331 1.24 -1.54 -23.81
C ILE A 331 2.53 -0.83 -24.19
N VAL A 332 3.09 -0.02 -23.29
CA VAL A 332 4.33 0.70 -23.49
C VAL A 332 5.47 0.11 -22.69
N ASN A 333 6.66 0.11 -23.27
CA ASN A 333 7.88 -0.25 -22.53
C ASN A 333 8.34 0.92 -21.65
N ASN A 334 9.09 0.59 -20.61
CA ASN A 334 9.71 1.57 -19.71
C ASN A 334 8.68 2.51 -19.07
N LYS A 335 7.54 1.96 -18.62
CA LYS A 335 6.46 2.78 -18.05
C LYS A 335 6.85 3.37 -16.71
N TYR A 336 7.40 2.55 -15.83
CA TYR A 336 7.75 2.94 -14.47
C TYR A 336 9.23 2.80 -14.20
N VAL A 337 9.73 3.63 -13.27
CA VAL A 337 11.09 3.64 -12.77
C VAL A 337 11.08 3.37 -11.28
N TYR A 338 11.90 2.41 -10.85
CA TYR A 338 12.03 2.01 -9.45
C TYR A 338 13.49 2.11 -8.98
N PRO A 339 13.74 2.33 -7.67
CA PRO A 339 15.05 2.16 -7.07
C PRO A 339 15.62 0.74 -7.28
N ASN A 340 16.95 0.63 -7.48
CA ASN A 340 17.57 -0.67 -7.73
C ASN A 340 18.95 -0.87 -7.07
N SER A 341 19.42 0.06 -6.24
CA SER A 341 20.77 -0.02 -5.70
C SER A 341 20.91 0.48 -4.28
N LYS A 342 21.94 -0.01 -3.56
CA LYS A 342 22.32 0.52 -2.25
C LYS A 342 22.78 1.99 -2.31
N VAL A 343 23.28 2.45 -3.47
CA VAL A 343 23.64 3.87 -3.67
C VAL A 343 22.39 4.73 -3.55
N PHE A 344 21.28 4.28 -4.14
CA PHE A 344 20.00 4.97 -3.98
C PHE A 344 19.56 5.03 -2.51
N ASP A 345 19.62 3.90 -1.80
CA ASP A 345 19.17 3.83 -0.41
C ASP A 345 19.99 4.76 0.50
N ILE A 346 21.33 4.72 0.36
CA ILE A 346 22.24 5.55 1.17
C ILE A 346 22.05 7.04 0.84
N ALA A 347 22.07 7.40 -0.44
CA ALA A 347 21.91 8.81 -0.84
C ALA A 347 20.56 9.38 -0.40
N SER A 348 19.48 8.62 -0.60
CA SER A 348 18.13 9.02 -0.20
C SER A 348 18.01 9.19 1.32
N TYR A 349 18.60 8.28 2.10
CA TYR A 349 18.64 8.39 3.55
C TYR A 349 19.38 9.66 3.99
N LEU A 350 20.58 9.91 3.45
CA LEU A 350 21.39 11.06 3.81
C LEU A 350 20.74 12.39 3.41
N LEU A 351 20.15 12.46 2.22
CA LEU A 351 19.58 13.69 1.67
C LEU A 351 18.22 14.06 2.24
N PHE A 352 17.33 13.05 2.47
CA PHE A 352 15.92 13.30 2.69
C PHE A 352 15.37 12.80 4.03
N SER A 353 16.12 11.95 4.76
CA SER A 353 15.66 11.46 6.06
C SER A 353 16.03 12.41 7.21
N ALA A 354 15.06 12.76 8.03
CA ALA A 354 15.32 13.49 9.29
C ALA A 354 16.20 12.70 10.26
N GLN A 355 16.20 11.37 10.17
CA GLN A 355 17.00 10.49 11.03
C GLN A 355 18.48 10.49 10.68
N SER A 356 18.87 10.99 9.50
CA SER A 356 20.27 11.13 9.11
C SER A 356 21.02 12.17 9.92
N MET A 357 20.28 13.12 10.55
CA MET A 357 20.81 14.27 11.28
C MET A 357 21.76 15.18 10.46
N MET A 358 21.78 15.01 9.13
CA MET A 358 22.66 15.76 8.24
C MET A 358 22.29 17.24 8.13
N GLY A 359 21.01 17.59 8.36
CA GLY A 359 20.52 18.95 8.36
C GLY A 359 20.63 19.68 9.70
N TYR A 360 21.22 19.05 10.73
CA TYR A 360 21.25 19.56 12.10
C TYR A 360 22.62 20.13 12.45
N LEU A 361 22.72 21.48 12.52
CA LEU A 361 23.93 22.23 12.82
C LEU A 361 23.70 23.23 13.95
N PRO A 362 23.43 22.78 15.19
CA PRO A 362 23.00 23.66 16.30
C PRO A 362 24.09 24.65 16.72
N HIS A 363 25.36 24.32 16.54
CA HIS A 363 26.49 25.21 16.92
C HIS A 363 26.58 26.49 16.08
N ILE A 364 25.94 26.50 14.88
CA ILE A 364 25.79 27.71 14.05
C ILE A 364 24.33 28.17 13.93
N GLY A 365 23.44 27.60 14.73
CA GLY A 365 22.04 28.01 14.81
C GLY A 365 21.17 27.58 13.62
N ILE A 366 21.60 26.53 12.88
CA ILE A 366 20.90 26.03 11.71
C ILE A 366 20.32 24.64 12.00
N GLU A 367 19.00 24.49 11.82
CA GLU A 367 18.28 23.23 12.04
C GLU A 367 17.30 22.98 10.91
N TYR A 368 17.56 21.95 10.11
CA TYR A 368 16.67 21.43 9.08
C TYR A 368 16.44 19.94 9.28
N ASN A 369 15.25 19.48 9.07
CA ASN A 369 14.92 18.04 9.12
C ASN A 369 15.56 17.23 8.00
N GLU A 370 15.88 17.87 6.88
CA GLU A 370 16.42 17.22 5.68
C GLU A 370 17.67 17.96 5.19
N PHE A 371 18.73 17.23 4.88
CA PHE A 371 19.95 17.81 4.32
C PHE A 371 19.70 18.54 2.99
N TYR A 372 18.82 17.98 2.16
CA TYR A 372 18.36 18.60 0.93
C TYR A 372 17.86 20.04 1.13
N LYS A 373 17.06 20.27 2.19
CA LYS A 373 16.54 21.61 2.51
C LYS A 373 17.63 22.56 2.99
N LEU A 374 18.60 22.04 3.75
CA LEU A 374 19.76 22.81 4.20
C LEU A 374 20.55 23.35 3.00
N ILE A 375 20.95 22.47 2.06
CA ILE A 375 21.75 22.85 0.89
C ILE A 375 21.05 23.87 -0.03
N ILE A 376 19.71 23.80 -0.14
CA ILE A 376 18.96 24.77 -0.97
C ILE A 376 18.86 26.14 -0.31
N LYS A 377 18.68 26.17 1.01
CA LYS A 377 18.33 27.40 1.72
C LYS A 377 19.52 28.14 2.31
N GLU A 378 20.60 27.43 2.63
CA GLU A 378 21.73 27.96 3.34
C GLU A 378 23.03 27.76 2.55
N LYS A 379 23.99 28.68 2.78
CA LYS A 379 25.36 28.56 2.28
C LYS A 379 26.23 27.95 3.36
N VAL A 380 26.46 26.65 3.26
CA VAL A 380 27.28 25.88 4.22
C VAL A 380 28.55 25.34 3.57
N LYS A 381 29.59 25.22 4.36
CA LYS A 381 30.90 24.65 3.96
C LYS A 381 31.15 23.34 4.72
N LEU A 382 32.07 22.54 4.24
CA LEU A 382 32.45 21.30 4.92
C LEU A 382 32.87 21.52 6.39
N LEU A 383 33.50 22.65 6.67
CA LEU A 383 33.95 23.02 8.02
C LEU A 383 32.81 23.34 8.99
N ASP A 384 31.62 23.57 8.50
CA ASP A 384 30.43 23.85 9.33
C ASP A 384 29.79 22.57 9.88
N PHE A 385 30.29 21.40 9.52
CA PHE A 385 29.74 20.10 9.89
C PHE A 385 30.52 19.42 11.01
N GLU A 386 29.83 18.65 11.82
CA GLU A 386 30.40 17.85 12.89
C GLU A 386 31.16 16.63 12.33
N ASN A 387 32.14 16.11 13.08
CA ASN A 387 32.98 15.01 12.66
C ASN A 387 32.22 13.76 12.17
N TYR A 388 31.06 13.46 12.79
CA TYR A 388 30.24 12.32 12.38
C TYR A 388 29.53 12.52 11.04
N GLN A 389 29.33 13.78 10.60
CA GLN A 389 28.68 14.13 9.34
C GLN A 389 29.67 14.18 8.17
N ILE A 390 30.94 14.52 8.43
CA ILE A 390 31.96 14.75 7.40
C ILE A 390 32.10 13.54 6.46
N GLY A 391 32.22 12.33 7.00
CA GLY A 391 32.36 11.13 6.18
C GLY A 391 31.15 10.86 5.27
N HIS A 392 29.96 11.27 5.68
CA HIS A 392 28.75 11.18 4.86
C HIS A 392 28.74 12.23 3.73
N ILE A 393 29.23 13.44 4.01
CA ILE A 393 29.38 14.50 3.00
C ILE A 393 30.41 14.09 1.97
N GLU A 394 31.59 13.59 2.39
CA GLU A 394 32.62 13.07 1.51
C GLU A 394 32.08 11.96 0.59
N TRP A 395 31.30 11.03 1.15
CA TRP A 395 30.62 10.00 0.36
C TRP A 395 29.65 10.58 -0.69
N LEU A 396 28.87 11.62 -0.33
CA LEU A 396 27.98 12.31 -1.29
C LEU A 396 28.77 13.04 -2.38
N ILE A 397 29.93 13.59 -2.07
CA ILE A 397 30.86 14.23 -3.04
C ILE A 397 31.42 13.17 -3.99
N GLU A 398 31.98 12.08 -3.47
CA GLU A 398 32.55 10.97 -4.25
C GLU A 398 31.50 10.36 -5.22
N ASN A 399 30.24 10.25 -4.79
CA ASN A 399 29.14 9.74 -5.62
C ASN A 399 28.45 10.82 -6.46
N LYS A 400 29.01 12.02 -6.55
CA LYS A 400 28.57 13.13 -7.41
C LYS A 400 27.11 13.57 -7.15
N PHE A 401 26.71 13.62 -5.90
CA PHE A 401 25.45 14.25 -5.49
C PHE A 401 25.62 15.73 -5.17
N ILE A 402 26.73 16.05 -4.49
CA ILE A 402 27.09 17.41 -4.11
C ILE A 402 28.54 17.70 -4.53
N MET A 403 28.88 18.98 -4.60
CA MET A 403 30.24 19.46 -4.84
C MET A 403 30.46 20.77 -4.09
N GLU A 404 31.71 21.16 -3.92
CA GLU A 404 32.08 22.49 -3.46
C GLU A 404 32.14 23.49 -4.63
N ASP A 405 31.55 24.66 -4.46
CA ASP A 405 31.70 25.77 -5.39
C ASP A 405 33.09 26.41 -5.26
N LYS A 406 33.37 27.44 -6.06
CA LYS A 406 34.65 28.18 -6.05
C LYS A 406 34.95 28.86 -4.70
N ASN A 407 33.98 29.04 -3.85
CA ASN A 407 34.09 29.66 -2.53
C ASN A 407 34.06 28.61 -1.39
N GLY A 408 34.03 27.32 -1.73
CA GLY A 408 33.98 26.19 -0.80
C GLY A 408 32.58 25.93 -0.22
N TYR A 409 31.50 26.47 -0.81
CA TYR A 409 30.14 26.18 -0.40
C TYR A 409 29.62 24.91 -1.07
N LEU A 410 28.89 24.10 -0.32
CA LEU A 410 28.27 22.88 -0.83
C LEU A 410 27.06 23.21 -1.71
N GLN A 411 26.98 22.57 -2.87
CA GLN A 411 25.86 22.67 -3.80
C GLN A 411 25.60 21.33 -4.49
N PHE A 412 24.40 21.14 -5.05
CA PHE A 412 24.09 19.95 -5.85
C PHE A 412 24.80 19.96 -7.18
N VAL A 413 25.29 18.80 -7.62
CA VAL A 413 25.95 18.63 -8.93
C VAL A 413 24.91 18.66 -10.05
N ASN A 414 23.75 18.01 -9.84
CA ASN A 414 22.68 17.89 -10.83
C ASN A 414 21.31 17.93 -10.14
N GLU A 415 20.56 19.00 -10.35
CA GLU A 415 19.23 19.18 -9.76
C GLU A 415 18.23 18.15 -10.25
N ASN A 416 18.28 17.70 -11.52
CA ASN A 416 17.39 16.67 -12.03
C ASN A 416 17.63 15.33 -11.34
N LYS A 417 18.91 14.96 -11.10
CA LYS A 417 19.26 13.76 -10.33
C LYS A 417 18.66 13.83 -8.92
N ILE A 418 18.81 14.95 -8.23
CA ILE A 418 18.25 15.15 -6.88
C ILE A 418 16.73 15.09 -6.88
N TYR A 419 16.08 15.71 -7.89
CA TYR A 419 14.60 15.64 -8.02
C TYR A 419 14.12 14.20 -8.21
N ILE A 420 14.77 13.40 -9.07
CA ILE A 420 14.44 12.00 -9.30
C ILE A 420 14.57 11.20 -7.99
N PHE A 421 15.68 11.40 -7.26
CA PHE A 421 15.88 10.72 -5.98
C PHE A 421 14.83 11.11 -4.93
N LEU A 422 14.47 12.40 -4.86
CA LEU A 422 13.43 12.89 -3.94
C LEU A 422 12.06 12.32 -4.27
N ASP A 423 11.68 12.29 -5.55
CA ASP A 423 10.38 11.75 -5.97
C ASP A 423 10.30 10.24 -5.74
N LEU A 424 11.36 9.49 -6.08
CA LEU A 424 11.46 8.07 -5.79
C LEU A 424 11.50 7.77 -4.28
N TYR A 425 12.16 8.61 -3.47
CA TYR A 425 12.16 8.46 -2.01
C TYR A 425 10.77 8.66 -1.41
N LYS A 426 10.00 9.64 -1.92
CA LYS A 426 8.66 9.95 -1.42
C LYS A 426 7.60 8.97 -1.89
N ASN A 427 7.65 8.58 -3.16
CA ASN A 427 6.58 7.85 -3.83
C ASN A 427 6.94 6.41 -4.21
N GLY A 428 8.20 6.01 -4.05
CA GLY A 428 8.68 4.66 -4.40
C GLY A 428 8.79 4.39 -5.90
N VAL A 429 8.17 5.19 -6.75
CA VAL A 429 8.07 4.99 -8.19
C VAL A 429 7.93 6.31 -8.94
N MET A 430 8.45 6.38 -10.18
CA MET A 430 8.18 7.47 -11.12
C MET A 430 7.57 6.92 -12.42
N SER A 431 6.68 7.70 -13.05
CA SER A 431 6.16 7.41 -14.40
C SER A 431 7.08 8.04 -15.43
N TYR A 432 7.87 7.20 -16.15
CA TYR A 432 8.89 7.69 -17.09
C TYR A 432 8.33 8.61 -18.17
N TRP A 433 7.23 8.22 -18.81
CA TRP A 433 6.65 8.96 -19.95
C TRP A 433 5.96 10.27 -19.54
N ASN A 434 5.49 10.35 -18.29
CA ASN A 434 4.89 11.56 -17.73
C ASN A 434 5.95 12.56 -17.22
N CYS A 435 7.23 12.24 -17.35
CA CYS A 435 8.34 13.14 -17.05
C CYS A 435 8.70 14.01 -18.27
N ARG A 436 9.17 15.24 -18.00
CA ARG A 436 9.78 16.09 -19.02
C ARG A 436 11.06 15.45 -19.57
N LYS A 437 11.48 15.88 -20.77
CA LYS A 437 12.61 15.27 -21.50
C LYS A 437 13.90 15.23 -20.66
N GLU A 438 14.24 16.33 -20.00
CA GLU A 438 15.47 16.45 -19.21
C GLU A 438 15.53 15.43 -18.06
N LEU A 439 14.38 15.14 -17.43
CA LEU A 439 14.29 14.09 -16.40
C LEU A 439 14.42 12.70 -17.01
N ARG A 440 13.82 12.45 -18.18
CA ARG A 440 13.97 11.17 -18.88
C ARG A 440 15.41 10.89 -19.30
N ASP A 441 16.10 11.91 -19.77
CA ASP A 441 17.52 11.81 -20.15
C ASP A 441 18.37 11.46 -18.92
N GLU A 442 18.12 12.09 -17.77
CA GLU A 442 18.79 11.76 -16.51
C GLU A 442 18.42 10.37 -15.99
N ILE A 443 17.13 9.97 -16.07
CA ILE A 443 16.71 8.60 -15.72
C ILE A 443 17.46 7.56 -16.54
N ASN A 444 17.67 7.79 -17.85
CA ASN A 444 18.43 6.88 -18.70
C ASN A 444 19.90 6.76 -18.27
N ILE A 445 20.50 7.84 -17.77
CA ILE A 445 21.85 7.78 -17.18
C ILE A 445 21.83 6.90 -15.93
N LEU A 446 20.87 7.11 -15.03
CA LEU A 446 20.73 6.33 -13.80
C LEU A 446 20.43 4.84 -14.05
N ILE A 447 19.73 4.51 -15.13
CA ILE A 447 19.51 3.12 -15.60
C ILE A 447 20.84 2.49 -16.02
N ASN A 448 21.65 3.20 -16.83
CA ASN A 448 22.97 2.72 -17.28
C ASN A 448 23.94 2.52 -16.10
N GLU A 449 23.79 3.30 -15.05
CA GLU A 449 24.53 3.17 -13.79
C GLU A 449 23.96 2.08 -12.86
N ASN A 450 22.87 1.40 -13.22
CA ASN A 450 22.11 0.43 -12.40
C ASN A 450 21.61 1.00 -11.06
N ILE A 451 21.43 2.31 -10.96
CA ILE A 451 20.90 2.96 -9.75
C ILE A 451 19.40 2.78 -9.67
N VAL A 452 18.72 2.85 -10.80
CA VAL A 452 17.29 2.61 -10.94
C VAL A 452 17.03 1.57 -12.04
N LYS A 453 15.81 1.02 -12.09
CA LYS A 453 15.37 0.05 -13.08
C LYS A 453 14.02 0.39 -13.66
N PHE A 454 13.77 -0.03 -14.91
CA PHE A 454 12.45 0.06 -15.53
C PHE A 454 11.54 -1.11 -15.14
N ASP A 455 10.23 -0.85 -15.19
CA ASP A 455 9.16 -1.85 -15.18
C ASP A 455 8.09 -1.51 -16.22
N ASN A 456 7.50 -2.57 -16.79
CA ASN A 456 6.54 -2.50 -17.90
C ASN A 456 5.14 -2.95 -17.47
N LYS A 457 4.76 -2.75 -16.20
CA LYS A 457 3.45 -3.14 -15.70
C LYS A 457 2.40 -2.05 -15.94
N LEU A 458 1.13 -2.46 -16.05
CA LEU A 458 0.01 -1.53 -16.14
C LEU A 458 -0.16 -0.71 -14.86
N PHE A 459 0.03 -1.35 -13.72
CA PHE A 459 -0.10 -0.77 -12.39
C PHE A 459 1.25 -0.72 -11.68
N THR A 460 1.50 0.32 -10.89
CA THR A 460 2.66 0.36 -9.97
C THR A 460 2.53 -0.73 -8.88
N ASN A 461 3.63 -1.04 -8.17
CA ASN A 461 3.60 -2.03 -7.09
C ASN A 461 2.57 -1.66 -6.01
N ASP A 462 2.53 -0.39 -5.59
CA ASP A 462 1.59 0.08 -4.57
C ASP A 462 0.14 0.05 -5.07
N GLU A 463 -0.10 0.30 -6.37
CA GLU A 463 -1.42 0.16 -7.00
C GLU A 463 -1.86 -1.30 -7.07
N GLN A 464 -0.96 -2.22 -7.38
CA GLN A 464 -1.23 -3.67 -7.36
C GLN A 464 -1.61 -4.13 -5.95
N ASP A 465 -0.89 -3.66 -4.94
CA ASP A 465 -1.16 -3.96 -3.54
C ASP A 465 -2.50 -3.36 -3.09
N TYR A 466 -2.83 -2.13 -3.52
CA TYR A 466 -4.13 -1.51 -3.28
C TYR A 466 -5.29 -2.30 -3.89
N LEU A 467 -5.15 -2.74 -5.14
CA LEU A 467 -6.15 -3.57 -5.82
C LEU A 467 -6.30 -4.94 -5.15
N ASN A 468 -5.19 -5.59 -4.80
CA ASN A 468 -5.20 -6.86 -4.08
C ASN A 468 -5.81 -6.74 -2.68
N TYR A 469 -5.53 -5.66 -1.95
CA TYR A 469 -6.15 -5.39 -0.65
C TYR A 469 -7.68 -5.32 -0.74
N HIS A 470 -8.22 -4.67 -1.76
CA HIS A 470 -9.67 -4.54 -1.92
C HIS A 470 -10.34 -5.81 -2.47
N LEU A 471 -9.72 -6.46 -3.44
CA LEU A 471 -10.36 -7.48 -4.27
C LEU A 471 -10.02 -8.91 -3.87
N ASN A 472 -8.77 -9.20 -3.51
CA ASN A 472 -8.24 -10.54 -3.33
C ASN A 472 -7.73 -10.77 -1.89
N ASN A 473 -7.56 -12.03 -1.50
CA ASN A 473 -6.98 -12.42 -0.21
C ASN A 473 -5.69 -13.24 -0.34
N SER A 474 -5.09 -13.25 -1.52
CA SER A 474 -3.86 -14.02 -1.79
C SER A 474 -2.63 -13.41 -1.12
N ASP A 475 -2.52 -12.08 -1.12
CA ASP A 475 -1.33 -11.36 -0.71
C ASP A 475 -1.43 -10.91 0.76
N PHE A 476 -2.59 -10.39 1.17
CA PHE A 476 -2.77 -9.78 2.47
C PHE A 476 -3.85 -10.49 3.31
N GLY A 477 -3.48 -10.86 4.54
CA GLY A 477 -4.42 -11.47 5.48
C GLY A 477 -5.53 -10.52 5.95
N ASN A 478 -5.25 -9.20 5.96
CA ASN A 478 -6.20 -8.16 6.34
C ASN A 478 -6.98 -7.56 5.16
N SER A 479 -6.95 -8.20 3.99
CA SER A 479 -7.66 -7.73 2.79
C SER A 479 -9.19 -7.73 2.96
N LEU A 480 -9.86 -6.83 2.24
CA LEU A 480 -11.33 -6.83 2.14
C LEU A 480 -11.84 -8.03 1.32
N ALA A 481 -11.03 -8.54 0.41
CA ALA A 481 -11.32 -9.71 -0.45
C ALA A 481 -12.70 -9.65 -1.14
N LEU A 482 -13.13 -8.47 -1.58
CA LEU A 482 -14.49 -8.24 -2.08
C LEU A 482 -14.82 -9.15 -3.26
N ARG A 483 -13.94 -9.20 -4.26
CA ARG A 483 -14.14 -10.07 -5.42
C ARG A 483 -14.32 -11.53 -5.01
N ASN A 484 -13.42 -12.03 -4.16
CA ASN A 484 -13.48 -13.42 -3.72
C ASN A 484 -14.78 -13.71 -2.97
N ARG A 485 -15.25 -12.78 -2.12
CA ARG A 485 -16.51 -12.96 -1.37
C ARG A 485 -17.72 -13.04 -2.29
N TYR A 486 -17.83 -12.15 -3.28
CA TYR A 486 -18.99 -12.09 -4.16
C TYR A 486 -18.99 -13.18 -5.24
N VAL A 487 -17.82 -13.58 -5.74
CA VAL A 487 -17.70 -14.67 -6.73
C VAL A 487 -17.93 -16.04 -6.07
N HIS A 488 -17.42 -16.25 -4.84
CA HIS A 488 -17.54 -17.55 -4.15
C HIS A 488 -18.72 -17.64 -3.16
N GLY A 489 -19.57 -16.63 -3.08
CA GLY A 489 -20.79 -16.67 -2.27
C GLY A 489 -20.56 -16.57 -0.74
N SER A 490 -19.42 -16.01 -0.30
CA SER A 490 -19.09 -15.83 1.13
C SER A 490 -19.36 -14.40 1.66
N GLN A 491 -20.17 -13.63 0.96
CA GLN A 491 -20.57 -12.28 1.35
C GLN A 491 -21.58 -12.29 2.51
N SER A 492 -21.71 -11.14 3.19
CA SER A 492 -22.76 -10.90 4.19
C SER A 492 -24.16 -10.93 3.56
N ASN A 493 -25.20 -10.95 4.39
CA ASN A 493 -26.61 -10.72 3.99
C ASN A 493 -27.07 -9.28 4.29
N ASP A 494 -26.16 -8.33 4.53
CA ASP A 494 -26.47 -6.95 4.87
C ASP A 494 -26.51 -6.07 3.62
N ASP A 495 -27.70 -5.57 3.26
CA ASP A 495 -27.92 -4.72 2.08
C ASP A 495 -27.16 -3.38 2.14
N LYS A 496 -26.96 -2.81 3.33
CA LYS A 496 -26.16 -1.58 3.49
C LYS A 496 -24.70 -1.84 3.11
N LEU A 497 -24.16 -2.97 3.60
CA LEU A 497 -22.79 -3.38 3.28
C LEU A 497 -22.64 -3.66 1.77
N HIS A 498 -23.66 -4.23 1.12
CA HIS A 498 -23.64 -4.42 -0.33
C HIS A 498 -23.58 -3.09 -1.08
N LYS A 499 -24.35 -2.09 -0.64
CA LYS A 499 -24.30 -0.74 -1.23
C LYS A 499 -22.91 -0.10 -1.08
N GLU A 500 -22.32 -0.17 0.10
CA GLU A 500 -20.97 0.35 0.35
C GLU A 500 -19.92 -0.36 -0.51
N ASN A 501 -19.96 -1.69 -0.58
CA ASN A 501 -19.07 -2.49 -1.38
C ASN A 501 -19.22 -2.20 -2.88
N TYR A 502 -20.43 -1.93 -3.35
CA TYR A 502 -20.68 -1.55 -4.73
C TYR A 502 -19.96 -0.25 -5.11
N PHE A 503 -19.96 0.76 -4.23
CA PHE A 503 -19.21 1.99 -4.48
C PHE A 503 -17.69 1.78 -4.50
N ILE A 504 -17.18 0.84 -3.69
CA ILE A 504 -15.76 0.45 -3.76
C ILE A 504 -15.46 -0.19 -5.12
N PHE A 505 -16.31 -1.09 -5.60
CA PHE A 505 -16.15 -1.69 -6.92
C PHE A 505 -16.18 -0.65 -8.05
N LEU A 506 -17.13 0.28 -8.03
CA LEU A 506 -17.18 1.37 -9.01
C LEU A 506 -15.91 2.23 -8.97
N LYS A 507 -15.42 2.57 -7.78
CA LYS A 507 -14.13 3.28 -7.62
C LYS A 507 -12.98 2.52 -8.27
N ILE A 508 -12.92 1.20 -8.09
CA ILE A 508 -11.87 0.35 -8.68
C ILE A 508 -11.99 0.30 -10.21
N VAL A 509 -13.19 0.18 -10.76
CA VAL A 509 -13.39 0.22 -12.22
C VAL A 509 -12.91 1.55 -12.80
N ILE A 510 -13.22 2.67 -12.15
CA ILE A 510 -12.73 4.00 -12.57
C ILE A 510 -11.21 4.07 -12.52
N ILE A 511 -10.58 3.54 -11.47
CA ILE A 511 -9.12 3.47 -11.38
C ILE A 511 -8.55 2.69 -12.57
N ILE A 512 -9.13 1.55 -12.91
CA ILE A 512 -8.70 0.72 -14.05
C ILE A 512 -8.88 1.48 -15.37
N ILE A 513 -10.02 2.15 -15.56
CA ILE A 513 -10.29 2.99 -16.74
C ILE A 513 -9.21 4.04 -16.91
N VAL A 514 -8.92 4.81 -15.87
CA VAL A 514 -7.92 5.88 -15.93
C VAL A 514 -6.53 5.32 -16.25
N LYS A 515 -6.16 4.16 -15.68
CA LYS A 515 -4.87 3.50 -15.97
C LYS A 515 -4.78 2.98 -17.41
N ILE A 516 -5.86 2.42 -17.95
CA ILE A 516 -5.93 1.99 -19.35
C ILE A 516 -5.83 3.20 -20.28
N ASN A 517 -6.57 4.27 -19.98
CA ASN A 517 -6.53 5.50 -20.76
C ASN A 517 -5.15 6.15 -20.79
N ASP A 518 -4.50 6.28 -19.60
CA ASP A 518 -3.13 6.78 -19.49
C ASP A 518 -2.15 5.95 -20.33
N ASP A 519 -2.27 4.63 -20.28
CA ASP A 519 -1.41 3.70 -20.99
C ASP A 519 -1.54 3.87 -22.52
N LEU A 520 -2.75 4.05 -23.02
CA LEU A 520 -3.03 4.28 -24.44
C LEU A 520 -2.58 5.68 -24.90
N CYS A 521 -2.81 6.72 -24.10
CA CYS A 521 -2.31 8.07 -24.37
C CYS A 521 -0.77 8.10 -24.46
N ILE A 522 -0.09 7.41 -23.54
CA ILE A 522 1.37 7.27 -23.56
C ILE A 522 1.84 6.58 -24.85
N LYS A 523 1.13 5.54 -25.31
CA LYS A 523 1.45 4.86 -26.58
C LYS A 523 1.44 5.84 -27.74
N GLN A 524 0.39 6.66 -27.89
CA GLN A 524 0.32 7.69 -28.94
C GLN A 524 1.49 8.67 -28.85
N ILE A 525 1.80 9.19 -27.66
CA ILE A 525 2.94 10.09 -27.43
C ILE A 525 4.28 9.43 -27.79
N ALA A 526 4.44 8.15 -27.50
CA ALA A 526 5.67 7.40 -27.79
C ALA A 526 5.83 7.11 -29.30
N GLU A 527 4.73 6.94 -30.03
CA GLU A 527 4.71 6.74 -31.48
C GLU A 527 4.98 8.04 -32.26
N GLU A 528 4.41 9.18 -31.83
CA GLU A 528 4.66 10.49 -32.43
C GLU A 528 6.11 10.97 -32.31
N LYS A 529 6.88 10.44 -31.37
CA LYS A 529 8.28 10.81 -31.09
C LYS A 529 9.32 9.89 -31.74
N LYS A 530 8.86 8.86 -32.47
CA LYS A 530 9.71 8.00 -33.31
C LYS A 530 9.84 8.57 -34.71
#